data_3fb4dc6f87b4ee991ac3f23e27f71f04
#
_entry.id   3fb4dc6f87b4ee991ac3f23e27f71f04
#
_cell.length_a   1.000
_cell.length_b   1.000
_cell.length_c   1.000
_cell.angle_alpha   90.00
_cell.angle_beta   90.00
_cell.angle_gamma   90.00
#
_symmetry.space_group_name_H-M   'P 1'
#
loop_
_entity.id
_entity.type
_entity.pdbx_description
1 polymer ?
#
loop_
_entity_poly.entity_id
_entity_poly.type
_entity_poly.pdbx_seq_one_letter_code
_entity_poly.pdbx_strand_id
1 'polypeptide(L)'
;MYIGFLFLSLCNAYSFPPPTSKINGWHPIHFIHNYNDKPQRVQFIDANYVLWKGYNNTFHLRPDVCPHQGALLSQGTIVQNCIQCPYHGLKVGPYDTAHIECMQNYGNCVVKHNIIWWSPNESRDTIPECKELYSYVTCQLELNVKAGFSDCFKNSMDFHHAAFVHKNTFGNYAGEPTHIQEQWNKHGHMESRFMYGSNELYGVWTGGETDNLHVFCKPSTTYNVVKANGKTMFIFLAMRPLSETETKWFLCASSNFVPDNLIGKYILEWMVRQVAIYEDGNQLSKMASQSEKDVHSYKFKLPLDTIYEEWFQSIHES
;
A
#
# COMPACT_ATOMS: atom_id res chain seq x y z
N MET A 1 -56.10 -17.12 -29.48
CA MET A 1 -55.77 -15.71 -29.24
C MET A 1 -54.70 -15.69 -28.11
N TYR A 2 -53.43 -15.77 -28.49
CA TYR A 2 -52.30 -15.74 -27.54
C TYR A 2 -51.90 -14.29 -27.29
N ILE A 3 -52.09 -13.84 -26.06
CA ILE A 3 -51.62 -12.54 -25.62
C ILE A 3 -50.15 -12.74 -25.14
N GLY A 4 -49.20 -12.35 -25.99
CA GLY A 4 -47.80 -12.32 -25.60
C GLY A 4 -47.56 -11.12 -24.68
N PHE A 5 -47.28 -11.36 -23.41
CA PHE A 5 -46.75 -10.37 -22.52
C PHE A 5 -45.29 -10.10 -22.88
N LEU A 6 -45.03 -8.98 -23.50
CA LEU A 6 -43.68 -8.39 -23.62
C LEU A 6 -43.28 -7.92 -22.23
N PHE A 7 -42.47 -8.68 -21.50
CA PHE A 7 -41.71 -8.20 -20.37
C PHE A 7 -40.52 -7.39 -20.93
N LEU A 8 -40.70 -6.11 -21.10
CA LEU A 8 -39.61 -5.19 -21.16
C LEU A 8 -39.04 -5.08 -19.74
N SER A 9 -38.12 -5.97 -19.43
CA SER A 9 -37.24 -5.82 -18.25
C SER A 9 -36.36 -4.59 -18.46
N LEU A 10 -36.78 -3.47 -17.88
CA LEU A 10 -35.88 -2.36 -17.62
C LEU A 10 -34.85 -2.84 -16.57
N CYS A 11 -33.83 -3.53 -17.03
CA CYS A 11 -32.61 -3.68 -16.24
C CYS A 11 -32.05 -2.27 -16.04
N ASN A 12 -32.43 -1.62 -14.94
CA ASN A 12 -31.58 -0.63 -14.32
C ASN A 12 -30.29 -1.36 -13.90
N ALA A 13 -29.37 -1.49 -14.84
CA ALA A 13 -28.01 -1.86 -14.52
C ALA A 13 -27.53 -0.80 -13.51
N TYR A 14 -27.36 -1.20 -12.27
CA TYR A 14 -26.59 -0.40 -11.32
C TYR A 14 -25.21 -0.23 -11.97
N SER A 15 -25.03 0.87 -12.68
CA SER A 15 -23.72 1.31 -13.13
C SER A 15 -22.98 1.71 -11.86
N PHE A 16 -22.22 0.78 -11.29
CA PHE A 16 -21.18 1.19 -10.35
C PHE A 16 -20.32 2.20 -11.07
N PRO A 17 -20.03 3.35 -10.45
CA PRO A 17 -19.03 4.22 -11.00
C PRO A 17 -17.79 3.33 -11.21
N PRO A 18 -17.17 3.37 -12.39
CA PRO A 18 -15.86 2.75 -12.58
C PRO A 18 -14.97 3.26 -11.44
N PRO A 19 -14.03 2.46 -10.94
CA PRO A 19 -13.07 2.94 -9.97
C PRO A 19 -12.61 4.29 -10.46
N THR A 20 -12.84 5.30 -9.64
CA THR A 20 -12.78 6.71 -10.05
C THR A 20 -11.54 6.92 -10.90
N SER A 21 -11.64 7.67 -11.99
CA SER A 21 -10.57 8.00 -12.95
C SER A 21 -9.27 8.58 -12.34
N LYS A 22 -9.24 8.69 -11.02
CA LYS A 22 -8.13 9.15 -10.18
C LYS A 22 -7.27 8.03 -9.58
N ILE A 23 -7.62 6.77 -9.78
CA ILE A 23 -6.87 5.63 -9.23
C ILE A 23 -6.08 4.99 -10.36
N ASN A 24 -4.90 5.49 -10.60
CA ASN A 24 -3.96 4.92 -11.56
C ASN A 24 -2.86 4.15 -10.82
N GLY A 25 -2.24 3.19 -11.50
CA GLY A 25 -1.10 2.45 -10.97
C GLY A 25 -1.45 1.20 -10.17
N TRP A 26 -0.44 0.59 -9.56
CA TRP A 26 -0.53 -0.63 -8.81
C TRP A 26 -0.76 -0.39 -7.33
N HIS A 27 -1.84 -0.94 -6.78
CA HIS A 27 -2.21 -0.84 -5.37
C HIS A 27 -2.05 -2.17 -4.64
N PRO A 28 -1.45 -2.19 -3.45
CA PRO A 28 -1.32 -3.42 -2.67
C PRO A 28 -2.68 -3.83 -2.11
N ILE A 29 -3.06 -5.09 -2.30
CA ILE A 29 -4.36 -5.59 -1.87
C ILE A 29 -4.25 -6.50 -0.65
N HIS A 30 -3.34 -7.47 -0.68
CA HIS A 30 -3.22 -8.46 0.38
C HIS A 30 -1.87 -9.16 0.34
N PHE A 31 -1.34 -9.57 1.49
CA PHE A 31 -0.24 -10.52 1.48
C PHE A 31 -0.74 -11.90 1.04
N ILE A 32 0.02 -12.57 0.18
CA ILE A 32 -0.38 -13.88 -0.35
C ILE A 32 -0.54 -14.94 0.74
N HIS A 33 0.28 -14.88 1.80
CA HIS A 33 0.23 -15.83 2.91
C HIS A 33 -0.99 -15.63 3.85
N ASN A 34 -1.66 -14.48 3.78
CA ASN A 34 -2.90 -14.20 4.51
C ASN A 34 -4.15 -14.56 3.69
N TYR A 35 -3.99 -14.94 2.41
CA TYR A 35 -5.10 -15.38 1.58
C TYR A 35 -5.50 -16.83 1.92
N ASN A 36 -6.79 -17.07 2.17
CA ASN A 36 -7.32 -18.33 2.72
C ASN A 36 -8.09 -19.17 1.71
N ASP A 37 -7.86 -19.01 0.41
CA ASP A 37 -8.53 -19.71 -0.71
C ASP A 37 -10.06 -19.55 -0.75
N LYS A 38 -10.59 -18.48 -0.15
CA LYS A 38 -12.01 -18.11 -0.20
C LYS A 38 -12.16 -16.70 -0.76
N PRO A 39 -13.36 -16.32 -1.24
CA PRO A 39 -13.62 -14.91 -1.55
C PRO A 39 -13.41 -14.05 -0.29
N GLN A 40 -12.60 -13.00 -0.41
CA GLN A 40 -12.27 -12.13 0.70
C GLN A 40 -12.67 -10.69 0.39
N ARG A 41 -13.34 -10.07 1.34
CA ARG A 41 -13.70 -8.66 1.24
C ARG A 41 -12.48 -7.78 1.42
N VAL A 42 -12.33 -6.82 0.53
CA VAL A 42 -11.25 -5.82 0.52
C VAL A 42 -11.87 -4.44 0.47
N GLN A 43 -11.52 -3.58 1.42
CA GLN A 43 -11.91 -2.18 1.39
C GLN A 43 -10.86 -1.36 0.65
N PHE A 44 -11.30 -0.44 -0.21
CA PHE A 44 -10.44 0.48 -0.95
C PHE A 44 -11.21 1.77 -1.26
N ILE A 45 -10.75 2.92 -0.75
CA ILE A 45 -11.38 4.25 -0.91
C ILE A 45 -12.90 4.19 -0.68
N ASP A 46 -13.30 3.87 0.55
CA ASP A 46 -14.71 3.80 0.97
C ASP A 46 -15.58 2.81 0.18
N ALA A 47 -15.01 2.04 -0.75
CA ALA A 47 -15.70 1.00 -1.50
C ALA A 47 -15.25 -0.39 -1.06
N ASN A 48 -16.13 -1.37 -1.25
CA ASN A 48 -15.84 -2.76 -0.95
C ASN A 48 -15.70 -3.57 -2.24
N TYR A 49 -14.63 -4.31 -2.28
CA TYR A 49 -14.28 -5.23 -3.36
C TYR A 49 -14.24 -6.66 -2.83
N VAL A 50 -14.30 -7.62 -3.70
CA VAL A 50 -14.04 -9.02 -3.41
C VAL A 50 -12.81 -9.49 -4.16
N LEU A 51 -11.86 -10.06 -3.41
CA LEU A 51 -10.66 -10.72 -3.92
C LEU A 51 -10.91 -12.22 -3.95
N TRP A 52 -10.60 -12.88 -5.07
CA TRP A 52 -10.59 -14.33 -5.13
C TRP A 52 -9.52 -14.84 -6.09
N LYS A 53 -9.17 -16.10 -5.95
CA LYS A 53 -8.22 -16.80 -6.80
C LYS A 53 -8.94 -17.81 -7.66
N GLY A 54 -8.80 -17.70 -8.97
CA GLY A 54 -9.35 -18.67 -9.92
C GLY A 54 -8.52 -19.96 -10.00
N TYR A 55 -9.01 -20.96 -10.72
CA TYR A 55 -8.34 -22.26 -10.90
C TYR A 55 -7.01 -22.17 -11.64
N ASN A 56 -6.83 -21.16 -12.48
CA ASN A 56 -5.58 -20.85 -13.18
C ASN A 56 -4.54 -20.18 -12.28
N ASN A 57 -4.78 -20.11 -10.95
CA ASN A 57 -3.96 -19.39 -9.97
C ASN A 57 -3.88 -17.87 -10.18
N THR A 58 -4.75 -17.29 -10.99
CA THR A 58 -4.83 -15.85 -11.18
C THR A 58 -5.75 -15.24 -10.11
N PHE A 59 -5.32 -14.15 -9.51
CA PHE A 59 -6.15 -13.37 -8.61
C PHE A 59 -7.03 -12.40 -9.40
N HIS A 60 -8.22 -12.16 -8.86
CA HIS A 60 -9.20 -11.26 -9.44
C HIS A 60 -9.77 -10.35 -8.35
N LEU A 61 -10.05 -9.10 -8.69
CA LEU A 61 -10.69 -8.13 -7.81
C LEU A 61 -11.82 -7.44 -8.57
N ARG A 62 -12.99 -7.31 -7.92
CA ARG A 62 -14.14 -6.58 -8.45
C ARG A 62 -14.99 -6.03 -7.31
N PRO A 63 -15.95 -5.13 -7.56
CA PRO A 63 -16.90 -4.70 -6.54
C PRO A 63 -17.58 -5.89 -5.84
N ASP A 64 -17.69 -5.84 -4.52
CA ASP A 64 -18.28 -6.90 -3.68
C ASP A 64 -19.81 -6.86 -3.73
N VAL A 65 -20.36 -6.87 -4.93
CA VAL A 65 -21.80 -6.75 -5.18
C VAL A 65 -22.20 -7.64 -6.33
N CYS A 66 -23.22 -8.45 -6.11
CA CYS A 66 -23.82 -9.27 -7.16
C CYS A 66 -24.64 -8.39 -8.12
N PRO A 67 -24.41 -8.48 -9.43
CA PRO A 67 -25.12 -7.65 -10.42
C PRO A 67 -26.63 -7.94 -10.50
N HIS A 68 -27.11 -9.06 -9.93
CA HIS A 68 -28.52 -9.41 -9.95
C HIS A 68 -29.33 -8.57 -8.94
N GLN A 69 -29.02 -8.66 -7.64
CA GLN A 69 -29.76 -7.98 -6.56
C GLN A 69 -28.87 -7.51 -5.42
N GLY A 70 -27.60 -7.26 -5.67
CA GLY A 70 -26.73 -6.60 -4.70
C GLY A 70 -26.19 -7.47 -3.56
N ALA A 71 -26.40 -8.79 -3.58
CA ALA A 71 -25.83 -9.67 -2.55
C ALA A 71 -24.30 -9.61 -2.52
N LEU A 72 -23.72 -9.77 -1.32
CA LEU A 72 -22.28 -9.73 -1.16
C LEU A 72 -21.60 -10.96 -1.77
N LEU A 73 -20.77 -10.75 -2.77
CA LEU A 73 -20.03 -11.82 -3.45
C LEU A 73 -18.95 -12.43 -2.54
N SER A 74 -18.42 -11.67 -1.59
CA SER A 74 -17.47 -12.17 -0.58
C SER A 74 -18.02 -13.25 0.34
N GLN A 75 -19.34 -13.39 0.41
CA GLN A 75 -20.02 -14.46 1.13
C GLN A 75 -20.32 -15.70 0.25
N GLY A 76 -19.95 -15.64 -1.03
CA GLY A 76 -20.14 -16.71 -1.99
C GLY A 76 -19.06 -17.80 -1.93
N THR A 77 -19.06 -18.64 -2.95
CA THR A 77 -18.07 -19.73 -3.10
C THR A 77 -17.38 -19.63 -4.46
N ILE A 78 -16.15 -20.09 -4.53
CA ILE A 78 -15.39 -20.10 -5.80
C ILE A 78 -15.79 -21.35 -6.58
N VAL A 79 -16.23 -21.14 -7.82
CA VAL A 79 -16.58 -22.20 -8.77
C VAL A 79 -15.89 -21.91 -10.08
N GLN A 80 -14.88 -22.70 -10.41
CA GLN A 80 -13.99 -22.44 -11.55
C GLN A 80 -13.26 -21.09 -11.36
N ASN A 81 -13.39 -20.14 -12.30
CA ASN A 81 -12.82 -18.82 -12.20
C ASN A 81 -13.82 -17.76 -11.71
N CYS A 82 -15.01 -18.19 -11.28
CA CYS A 82 -16.11 -17.32 -10.88
C CYS A 82 -16.41 -17.43 -9.40
N ILE A 83 -17.09 -16.43 -8.86
CA ILE A 83 -17.76 -16.49 -7.57
C ILE A 83 -19.22 -16.87 -7.83
N GLN A 84 -19.70 -17.92 -7.18
CA GLN A 84 -21.11 -18.25 -7.14
C GLN A 84 -21.76 -17.43 -6.02
N CYS A 85 -22.70 -16.57 -6.41
CA CYS A 85 -23.44 -15.71 -5.50
C CYS A 85 -24.22 -16.54 -4.47
N PRO A 86 -24.16 -16.19 -3.17
CA PRO A 86 -24.82 -16.99 -2.13
C PRO A 86 -26.34 -16.90 -2.16
N TYR A 87 -26.88 -15.89 -2.87
CA TYR A 87 -28.32 -15.64 -2.85
C TYR A 87 -29.09 -16.48 -3.88
N HIS A 88 -28.70 -16.42 -5.16
CA HIS A 88 -29.41 -17.18 -6.23
C HIS A 88 -28.47 -18.05 -7.08
N GLY A 89 -27.23 -18.26 -6.66
CA GLY A 89 -26.28 -19.11 -7.36
C GLY A 89 -25.72 -18.53 -8.68
N LEU A 90 -25.98 -17.26 -8.99
CA LEU A 90 -25.44 -16.63 -10.18
C LEU A 90 -23.89 -16.70 -10.14
N LYS A 91 -23.29 -17.21 -11.20
CA LYS A 91 -21.82 -17.24 -11.35
C LYS A 91 -21.34 -15.92 -11.91
N VAL A 92 -20.55 -15.21 -11.11
CA VAL A 92 -20.00 -13.89 -11.43
C VAL A 92 -18.51 -14.03 -11.66
N GLY A 93 -18.07 -13.77 -12.89
CA GLY A 93 -16.66 -13.90 -13.29
C GLY A 93 -15.83 -12.63 -13.08
N PRO A 94 -14.55 -12.68 -13.46
CA PRO A 94 -13.69 -11.51 -13.45
C PRO A 94 -14.12 -10.45 -14.48
N TYR A 95 -14.87 -10.87 -15.49
CA TYR A 95 -15.47 -10.01 -16.52
C TYR A 95 -16.97 -10.26 -16.54
N ASP A 96 -17.76 -9.22 -16.73
CA ASP A 96 -19.20 -9.37 -16.91
C ASP A 96 -19.51 -9.93 -18.29
N THR A 97 -19.79 -11.22 -18.36
CA THR A 97 -20.15 -11.92 -19.60
C THR A 97 -21.65 -12.02 -19.83
N ALA A 98 -22.47 -11.62 -18.85
CA ALA A 98 -23.92 -11.78 -18.90
C ALA A 98 -24.63 -10.87 -19.93
N HIS A 99 -24.00 -9.78 -20.33
CA HIS A 99 -24.48 -8.89 -21.39
C HIS A 99 -23.28 -8.48 -22.25
N ILE A 100 -23.30 -8.90 -23.51
CA ILE A 100 -22.22 -8.69 -24.50
C ILE A 100 -21.89 -7.20 -24.72
N GLU A 101 -22.76 -6.29 -24.32
CA GLU A 101 -22.60 -4.84 -24.48
C GLU A 101 -21.86 -4.13 -23.34
N CYS A 102 -21.59 -4.80 -22.22
CA CYS A 102 -20.92 -4.21 -21.05
C CYS A 102 -19.86 -5.16 -20.48
N MET A 103 -18.83 -5.46 -21.25
CA MET A 103 -17.61 -6.11 -20.71
C MET A 103 -16.86 -5.09 -19.87
N GLN A 104 -17.25 -4.93 -18.60
CA GLN A 104 -16.52 -4.09 -17.66
C GLN A 104 -15.31 -4.87 -17.18
N ASN A 105 -14.13 -4.39 -17.56
CA ASN A 105 -12.87 -4.87 -16.99
C ASN A 105 -12.64 -4.15 -15.65
N TYR A 106 -12.52 -4.94 -14.57
CA TYR A 106 -12.25 -4.40 -13.23
C TYR A 106 -10.76 -4.30 -12.91
N GLY A 107 -9.90 -4.38 -13.93
CA GLY A 107 -8.46 -4.28 -13.77
C GLY A 107 -7.76 -5.63 -13.67
N ASN A 108 -6.47 -5.58 -13.42
CA ASN A 108 -5.59 -6.74 -13.40
C ASN A 108 -4.98 -6.94 -12.02
N CYS A 109 -4.76 -8.20 -11.64
CA CYS A 109 -4.02 -8.55 -10.43
C CYS A 109 -2.70 -9.24 -10.81
N VAL A 110 -1.64 -8.91 -10.07
CA VAL A 110 -0.35 -9.61 -10.14
C VAL A 110 0.17 -9.91 -8.73
N VAL A 111 1.05 -10.88 -8.62
CA VAL A 111 1.74 -11.17 -7.35
C VAL A 111 3.20 -10.78 -7.49
N LYS A 112 3.64 -9.88 -6.60
CA LYS A 112 5.05 -9.47 -6.50
C LYS A 112 5.38 -9.13 -5.03
N HIS A 113 6.57 -9.48 -4.58
CA HIS A 113 7.01 -9.27 -3.19
C HIS A 113 6.07 -9.90 -2.13
N ASN A 114 5.49 -11.06 -2.43
CA ASN A 114 4.48 -11.73 -1.59
C ASN A 114 3.20 -10.90 -1.37
N ILE A 115 3.00 -9.83 -2.14
CA ILE A 115 1.81 -8.99 -2.12
C ILE A 115 1.02 -9.23 -3.41
N ILE A 116 -0.29 -9.33 -3.28
CA ILE A 116 -1.25 -9.29 -4.38
C ILE A 116 -1.48 -7.82 -4.68
N TRP A 117 -1.17 -7.41 -5.90
CA TRP A 117 -1.36 -6.05 -6.40
C TRP A 117 -2.51 -6.02 -7.37
N TRP A 118 -3.21 -4.91 -7.41
CA TRP A 118 -4.27 -4.64 -8.35
C TRP A 118 -4.09 -3.28 -9.02
N SER A 119 -4.36 -3.22 -10.31
CA SER A 119 -4.46 -1.97 -11.06
C SER A 119 -5.79 -1.93 -11.81
N PRO A 120 -6.59 -0.86 -11.68
CA PRO A 120 -7.88 -0.74 -12.38
C PRO A 120 -7.74 -0.62 -13.89
N ASN A 121 -6.61 -0.12 -14.35
CA ASN A 121 -6.29 0.11 -15.76
C ASN A 121 -4.97 -0.59 -16.11
N GLU A 122 -4.65 -0.67 -17.39
CA GLU A 122 -3.30 -1.01 -17.83
C GLU A 122 -2.37 0.12 -17.39
N SER A 123 -1.67 -0.11 -16.27
CA SER A 123 -0.73 0.86 -15.74
C SER A 123 0.61 0.76 -16.44
N ARG A 124 1.17 1.91 -16.80
CA ARG A 124 2.56 2.03 -17.23
C ARG A 124 3.53 2.02 -16.05
N ASP A 125 3.02 2.29 -14.84
CA ASP A 125 3.80 2.24 -13.62
C ASP A 125 4.21 0.80 -13.32
N THR A 126 5.41 0.62 -12.80
CA THR A 126 5.93 -0.68 -12.44
C THR A 126 6.02 -0.81 -10.93
N ILE A 127 5.60 -1.96 -10.41
CA ILE A 127 5.95 -2.32 -9.03
C ILE A 127 7.49 -2.43 -8.97
N PRO A 128 8.16 -1.70 -8.06
CA PRO A 128 9.63 -1.64 -8.06
C PRO A 128 10.27 -3.02 -7.91
N GLU A 129 11.42 -3.19 -8.54
CA GLU A 129 12.26 -4.38 -8.36
C GLU A 129 13.08 -4.21 -7.08
N CYS A 130 12.83 -5.05 -6.10
CA CYS A 130 13.47 -5.02 -4.79
C CYS A 130 14.19 -6.34 -4.54
N LYS A 131 15.30 -6.59 -5.21
CA LYS A 131 16.07 -7.85 -5.11
C LYS A 131 16.59 -8.07 -3.69
N GLU A 132 16.96 -7.00 -3.02
CA GLU A 132 17.53 -7.00 -1.67
C GLU A 132 16.51 -7.42 -0.62
N LEU A 133 15.21 -7.30 -0.89
CA LEU A 133 14.14 -7.61 0.06
C LEU A 133 14.16 -9.05 0.60
N TYR A 134 14.77 -9.97 -0.13
CA TYR A 134 14.84 -11.39 0.28
C TYR A 134 16.26 -11.89 0.47
N SER A 135 17.23 -10.99 0.52
CA SER A 135 18.64 -11.34 0.66
C SER A 135 19.03 -11.70 2.10
N TYR A 136 18.21 -11.36 3.08
CA TYR A 136 18.49 -11.51 4.51
C TYR A 136 17.23 -11.96 5.26
N VAL A 137 17.36 -12.05 6.60
CA VAL A 137 16.19 -12.25 7.47
C VAL A 137 15.11 -11.23 7.15
N THR A 138 13.90 -11.72 6.93
CA THR A 138 12.79 -10.89 6.47
C THR A 138 11.58 -11.03 7.40
N CYS A 139 10.93 -9.90 7.69
CA CYS A 139 9.61 -9.87 8.32
C CYS A 139 8.61 -9.12 7.44
N GLN A 140 7.33 -9.43 7.61
CA GLN A 140 6.21 -8.80 6.90
C GLN A 140 5.12 -8.44 7.89
N LEU A 141 4.63 -7.21 7.82
CA LEU A 141 3.59 -6.68 8.69
C LEU A 141 2.49 -6.03 7.87
N GLU A 142 1.26 -6.24 8.29
CA GLU A 142 0.07 -5.58 7.78
C GLU A 142 -0.55 -4.76 8.90
N LEU A 143 -0.70 -3.46 8.71
CA LEU A 143 -1.14 -2.51 9.74
C LEU A 143 -2.25 -1.63 9.18
N ASN A 144 -3.21 -1.28 10.03
CA ASN A 144 -4.15 -0.20 9.77
C ASN A 144 -3.71 1.04 10.57
N VAL A 145 -3.46 2.13 9.88
CA VAL A 145 -3.08 3.42 10.47
C VAL A 145 -4.27 4.36 10.37
N LYS A 146 -4.66 4.94 11.50
CA LYS A 146 -5.78 5.91 11.59
C LYS A 146 -5.31 7.30 11.15
N ALA A 147 -4.98 7.41 9.90
CA ALA A 147 -4.61 8.65 9.23
C ALA A 147 -4.90 8.53 7.73
N GLY A 148 -5.18 9.65 7.08
CA GLY A 148 -5.41 9.71 5.64
C GLY A 148 -4.18 9.30 4.85
N PHE A 149 -4.40 8.85 3.62
CA PHE A 149 -3.32 8.40 2.74
C PHE A 149 -2.26 9.49 2.52
N SER A 150 -2.68 10.73 2.33
CA SER A 150 -1.77 11.87 2.13
C SER A 150 -0.81 12.07 3.31
N ASP A 151 -1.30 11.94 4.56
CA ASP A 151 -0.49 12.13 5.75
C ASP A 151 0.48 10.96 5.95
N CYS A 152 0.01 9.73 5.74
CA CYS A 152 0.85 8.54 5.77
C CYS A 152 1.97 8.62 4.73
N PHE A 153 1.61 9.13 3.56
CA PHE A 153 2.52 9.28 2.46
C PHE A 153 3.59 10.34 2.73
N LYS A 154 3.19 11.55 3.18
CA LYS A 154 4.13 12.61 3.58
C LYS A 154 5.08 12.12 4.66
N ASN A 155 4.57 11.43 5.68
CA ASN A 155 5.39 10.84 6.73
C ASN A 155 6.44 9.87 6.16
N SER A 156 6.06 9.02 5.22
CA SER A 156 7.00 8.06 4.62
C SER A 156 8.08 8.69 3.75
N MET A 157 7.85 9.91 3.26
CA MET A 157 8.81 10.69 2.47
C MET A 157 9.72 11.56 3.31
N ASP A 158 9.23 12.02 4.46
CA ASP A 158 9.94 12.92 5.34
C ASP A 158 10.99 12.16 6.16
N PHE A 159 12.23 12.20 5.72
CA PHE A 159 13.34 11.61 6.49
C PHE A 159 13.85 12.51 7.62
N HIS A 160 13.48 13.78 7.66
CA HIS A 160 13.88 14.69 8.77
C HIS A 160 13.13 14.40 10.06
N HIS A 161 11.88 13.89 9.98
CA HIS A 161 11.11 13.56 11.19
C HIS A 161 11.79 12.49 12.04
N ALA A 162 12.64 11.66 11.43
CA ALA A 162 13.26 10.53 12.10
C ALA A 162 14.05 10.94 13.36
N ALA A 163 14.75 12.07 13.33
CA ALA A 163 15.48 12.58 14.49
C ALA A 163 14.57 12.91 15.69
N PHE A 164 13.30 13.20 15.46
CA PHE A 164 12.35 13.64 16.47
C PHE A 164 11.31 12.56 16.82
N VAL A 165 10.72 11.94 15.83
CA VAL A 165 9.68 10.91 16.03
C VAL A 165 10.27 9.61 16.53
N HIS A 166 11.41 9.20 15.98
CA HIS A 166 12.09 7.95 16.33
C HIS A 166 13.14 8.11 17.44
N LYS A 167 13.01 9.14 18.27
CA LYS A 167 13.95 9.42 19.36
C LYS A 167 14.11 8.29 20.37
N ASN A 168 13.13 7.41 20.51
CA ASN A 168 13.18 6.28 21.44
C ASN A 168 13.78 5.01 20.81
N THR A 169 14.01 5.01 19.50
CA THR A 169 14.62 3.92 18.76
C THR A 169 15.95 4.35 18.14
N PHE A 170 15.97 4.75 16.90
CA PHE A 170 17.21 5.13 16.19
C PHE A 170 17.39 6.65 16.03
N GLY A 171 16.30 7.44 16.06
CA GLY A 171 16.33 8.86 15.70
C GLY A 171 17.11 9.74 16.65
N ASN A 172 17.03 9.52 17.97
CA ASN A 172 17.77 10.32 18.96
C ASN A 172 19.30 10.32 18.73
N TYR A 173 19.74 9.42 17.93
CA TYR A 173 21.12 9.09 17.72
C TYR A 173 21.58 9.36 16.29
N ALA A 174 20.63 9.46 15.37
CA ALA A 174 20.92 9.73 13.97
C ALA A 174 21.30 11.19 13.71
N GLY A 175 20.81 12.11 14.54
CA GLY A 175 20.95 13.55 14.25
C GLY A 175 20.12 13.96 13.03
N GLU A 176 20.33 15.19 12.57
CA GLU A 176 19.74 15.63 11.32
C GLU A 176 20.46 15.00 10.12
N PRO A 177 19.73 14.68 9.04
CA PRO A 177 20.35 14.13 7.84
C PRO A 177 21.29 15.14 7.18
N THR A 178 22.40 14.63 6.68
CA THR A 178 23.44 15.40 5.99
C THR A 178 23.68 14.87 4.59
N HIS A 179 24.39 15.61 3.75
CA HIS A 179 24.71 15.21 2.38
C HIS A 179 23.51 14.80 1.54
N ILE A 180 22.42 15.57 1.67
CA ILE A 180 21.16 15.28 0.99
C ILE A 180 21.32 15.52 -0.50
N GLN A 181 20.94 14.50 -1.30
CA GLN A 181 20.90 14.54 -2.76
C GLN A 181 19.57 13.96 -3.23
N GLU A 182 18.84 14.72 -4.02
CA GLU A 182 17.53 14.30 -4.54
C GLU A 182 17.55 14.34 -6.07
N GLN A 183 16.99 13.33 -6.68
CA GLN A 183 16.91 13.24 -8.14
C GLN A 183 15.75 12.33 -8.60
N TRP A 184 15.21 12.64 -9.76
CA TRP A 184 14.35 11.72 -10.46
C TRP A 184 15.18 10.69 -11.21
N ASN A 185 14.90 9.41 -10.99
CA ASN A 185 15.58 8.37 -11.74
C ASN A 185 14.92 8.13 -13.11
N LYS A 186 15.57 7.30 -13.94
CA LYS A 186 15.09 6.95 -15.29
C LYS A 186 13.72 6.26 -15.33
N HIS A 187 13.21 5.79 -14.21
CA HIS A 187 11.91 5.13 -14.09
C HIS A 187 10.80 6.09 -13.60
N GLY A 188 11.10 7.38 -13.44
CA GLY A 188 10.18 8.37 -12.91
C GLY A 188 9.93 8.23 -11.40
N HIS A 189 10.84 7.55 -10.68
CA HIS A 189 10.83 7.46 -9.24
C HIS A 189 11.72 8.55 -8.65
N MET A 190 11.35 9.10 -7.52
CA MET A 190 12.17 10.05 -6.78
C MET A 190 13.13 9.28 -5.88
N GLU A 191 14.39 9.62 -5.94
CA GLU A 191 15.44 9.07 -5.10
C GLU A 191 16.03 10.17 -4.22
N SER A 192 16.08 9.93 -2.91
CA SER A 192 16.78 10.77 -1.95
C SER A 192 17.90 9.98 -1.31
N ARG A 193 19.14 10.49 -1.41
CA ARG A 193 20.31 9.95 -0.73
C ARG A 193 20.74 10.91 0.36
N PHE A 194 20.98 10.38 1.54
CA PHE A 194 21.39 11.17 2.70
C PHE A 194 22.15 10.31 3.70
N MET A 195 22.87 10.97 4.58
CA MET A 195 23.60 10.31 5.66
C MET A 195 23.03 10.75 7.00
N TYR A 196 22.88 9.79 7.91
CA TYR A 196 22.73 10.10 9.32
C TYR A 196 24.07 9.96 10.03
N GLY A 197 24.38 10.95 10.87
CA GLY A 197 25.55 10.91 11.74
C GLY A 197 25.44 9.77 12.75
N SER A 198 26.57 9.37 13.31
CA SER A 198 26.60 8.40 14.38
C SER A 198 26.66 9.10 15.74
N ASN A 199 25.84 8.68 16.68
CA ASN A 199 26.17 8.85 18.07
C ASN A 199 26.40 7.49 18.75
N GLU A 200 26.74 7.52 20.05
CA GLU A 200 27.32 6.37 20.75
C GLU A 200 26.51 5.06 20.66
N LEU A 201 25.17 5.09 20.74
CA LEU A 201 24.35 3.87 20.72
C LEU A 201 24.00 3.40 19.30
N TYR A 202 23.68 4.32 18.42
CA TYR A 202 23.44 4.00 17.01
C TYR A 202 24.73 3.51 16.34
N GLY A 203 25.86 4.15 16.69
CA GLY A 203 27.19 3.74 16.28
C GLY A 203 27.58 2.35 16.75
N VAL A 204 27.12 1.88 17.92
CA VAL A 204 27.30 0.48 18.35
C VAL A 204 26.58 -0.49 17.44
N TRP A 205 25.37 -0.16 16.99
CA TRP A 205 24.59 -1.00 16.09
C TRP A 205 25.05 -0.90 14.63
N THR A 206 25.36 0.28 14.18
CA THR A 206 25.71 0.58 12.78
C THR A 206 27.22 0.62 12.53
N GLY A 207 28.00 0.85 13.56
CA GLY A 207 29.46 1.03 13.46
C GLY A 207 29.89 2.36 12.87
N GLY A 208 29.01 3.36 12.82
CA GLY A 208 29.30 4.68 12.27
C GLY A 208 28.13 5.33 11.54
N GLU A 209 28.44 6.23 10.65
CA GLU A 209 27.46 6.89 9.78
C GLU A 209 26.73 5.89 8.90
N THR A 210 25.46 6.19 8.60
CA THR A 210 24.65 5.36 7.70
C THR A 210 24.45 6.07 6.36
N ASP A 211 24.65 5.34 5.27
CA ASP A 211 24.27 5.72 3.91
C ASP A 211 22.84 5.25 3.67
N ASN A 212 21.96 6.18 3.36
CA ASN A 212 20.55 5.93 3.19
C ASN A 212 20.14 6.28 1.76
N LEU A 213 19.47 5.34 1.12
CA LEU A 213 18.76 5.56 -0.12
C LEU A 213 17.26 5.39 0.13
N HIS A 214 16.50 6.46 -0.08
CA HIS A 214 15.06 6.44 -0.02
C HIS A 214 14.51 6.58 -1.42
N VAL A 215 13.69 5.64 -1.87
CA VAL A 215 13.10 5.65 -3.21
C VAL A 215 11.58 5.66 -3.10
N PHE A 216 11.02 6.50 -3.91
CA PHE A 216 9.61 6.78 -4.00
C PHE A 216 9.06 6.28 -5.33
N CYS A 217 8.10 5.38 -5.30
CA CYS A 217 7.48 4.76 -6.47
C CYS A 217 5.98 5.05 -6.50
N LYS A 218 5.51 5.65 -7.61
CA LYS A 218 4.08 5.88 -7.81
C LYS A 218 3.29 4.57 -7.82
N PRO A 219 2.04 4.56 -7.34
CA PRO A 219 1.35 5.68 -6.67
C PRO A 219 1.53 5.68 -5.15
N SER A 220 2.03 4.60 -4.55
CA SER A 220 1.84 4.39 -3.11
C SER A 220 2.91 3.53 -2.44
N THR A 221 4.10 3.47 -3.02
CA THR A 221 5.16 2.58 -2.55
C THR A 221 6.44 3.35 -2.26
N THR A 222 7.06 3.05 -1.12
CA THR A 222 8.41 3.53 -0.81
C THR A 222 9.31 2.36 -0.47
N TYR A 223 10.60 2.52 -0.68
CA TYR A 223 11.56 1.62 -0.07
C TYR A 223 12.80 2.40 0.40
N ASN A 224 13.36 1.95 1.49
CA ASN A 224 14.59 2.46 2.08
C ASN A 224 15.66 1.39 2.07
N VAL A 225 16.88 1.78 1.71
CA VAL A 225 18.08 0.97 1.86
C VAL A 225 19.02 1.70 2.80
N VAL A 226 19.24 1.13 3.97
CA VAL A 226 20.16 1.67 4.98
C VAL A 226 21.42 0.81 5.00
N LYS A 227 22.57 1.41 4.76
CA LYS A 227 23.87 0.73 4.78
C LYS A 227 24.78 1.33 5.82
N ALA A 228 25.42 0.47 6.59
CA ALA A 228 26.42 0.85 7.56
C ALA A 228 27.38 -0.30 7.83
N ASN A 229 28.68 -0.06 7.77
CA ASN A 229 29.73 -0.99 8.14
C ASN A 229 29.55 -2.42 7.55
N GLY A 230 29.26 -2.51 6.25
CA GLY A 230 29.04 -3.77 5.54
C GLY A 230 27.70 -4.48 5.84
N LYS A 231 26.85 -3.88 6.65
CA LYS A 231 25.49 -4.35 6.93
C LYS A 231 24.47 -3.56 6.13
N THR A 232 23.30 -4.17 5.91
CA THR A 232 22.22 -3.57 5.14
C THR A 232 20.88 -3.86 5.82
N MET A 233 20.02 -2.86 5.84
CA MET A 233 18.59 -2.99 6.12
C MET A 233 17.83 -2.48 4.91
N PHE A 234 16.87 -3.24 4.48
CA PHE A 234 15.94 -2.88 3.42
C PHE A 234 14.54 -2.81 4.01
N ILE A 235 13.84 -1.71 3.81
CA ILE A 235 12.47 -1.49 4.27
C ILE A 235 11.61 -1.13 3.07
N PHE A 236 10.60 -1.92 2.82
CA PHE A 236 9.62 -1.71 1.75
C PHE A 236 8.27 -1.44 2.37
N LEU A 237 7.64 -0.34 1.99
CA LEU A 237 6.31 0.04 2.44
C LEU A 237 5.43 0.30 1.22
N ALA A 238 4.34 -0.44 1.11
CA ALA A 238 3.27 -0.17 0.17
C ALA A 238 2.01 0.22 0.96
N MET A 239 1.29 1.21 0.47
CA MET A 239 0.16 1.79 1.18
C MET A 239 -1.12 1.70 0.35
N ARG A 240 -2.24 1.48 1.01
CA ARG A 240 -3.56 1.48 0.40
C ARG A 240 -4.53 2.31 1.22
N PRO A 241 -5.16 3.34 0.65
CA PRO A 241 -6.22 4.08 1.33
C PRO A 241 -7.43 3.16 1.56
N LEU A 242 -7.91 3.09 2.80
CA LEU A 242 -9.16 2.42 3.15
C LEU A 242 -10.33 3.39 3.10
N SER A 243 -10.10 4.60 3.66
CA SER A 243 -11.02 5.71 3.68
C SER A 243 -10.25 7.03 3.67
N GLU A 244 -10.93 8.15 3.79
CA GLU A 244 -10.29 9.47 3.97
C GLU A 244 -9.43 9.56 5.23
N THR A 245 -9.74 8.77 6.25
CA THR A 245 -9.10 8.83 7.58
C THR A 245 -8.35 7.56 7.98
N GLU A 246 -8.26 6.58 7.10
CA GLU A 246 -7.58 5.31 7.41
C GLU A 246 -6.81 4.77 6.22
N THR A 247 -5.58 4.34 6.46
CA THR A 247 -4.66 3.78 5.47
C THR A 247 -4.13 2.43 5.93
N LYS A 248 -4.12 1.46 5.03
CA LYS A 248 -3.48 0.16 5.28
C LYS A 248 -2.04 0.18 4.78
N TRP A 249 -1.13 -0.28 5.62
CA TRP A 249 0.28 -0.43 5.34
C TRP A 249 0.64 -1.90 5.16
N PHE A 250 1.38 -2.18 4.10
CA PHE A 250 2.02 -3.46 3.80
C PHE A 250 3.52 -3.26 3.90
N LEU A 251 4.08 -3.66 5.01
CA LEU A 251 5.48 -3.40 5.34
C LEU A 251 6.27 -4.69 5.28
N CYS A 252 7.38 -4.67 4.54
CA CYS A 252 8.35 -5.74 4.48
C CYS A 252 9.72 -5.18 4.88
N ALA A 253 10.41 -5.83 5.80
CA ALA A 253 11.77 -5.47 6.15
C ALA A 253 12.70 -6.66 6.03
N SER A 254 13.91 -6.42 5.53
CA SER A 254 14.95 -7.44 5.40
C SER A 254 16.27 -6.88 5.91
N SER A 255 17.01 -7.63 6.71
CA SER A 255 18.22 -7.10 7.34
C SER A 255 19.23 -8.17 7.71
N ASN A 256 20.52 -7.84 7.58
CA ASN A 256 21.63 -8.60 8.17
C ASN A 256 22.23 -7.91 9.41
N PHE A 257 21.58 -6.88 9.95
CA PHE A 257 21.90 -6.33 11.26
C PHE A 257 21.54 -7.29 12.41
N VAL A 258 20.64 -8.23 12.12
CA VAL A 258 20.19 -9.27 13.06
C VAL A 258 20.70 -10.65 12.63
N PRO A 259 20.81 -11.62 13.56
CA PRO A 259 21.22 -12.99 13.20
C PRO A 259 20.28 -13.65 12.19
N ASP A 260 20.84 -14.43 11.26
CA ASP A 260 20.06 -15.19 10.27
C ASP A 260 19.46 -16.47 10.89
N ASN A 261 18.46 -16.28 11.74
CA ASN A 261 17.71 -17.36 12.40
C ASN A 261 16.36 -16.82 12.91
N LEU A 262 15.58 -17.70 13.55
CA LEU A 262 14.27 -17.34 14.11
C LEU A 262 14.35 -16.20 15.14
N ILE A 263 15.39 -16.17 15.96
CA ILE A 263 15.58 -15.11 16.98
C ILE A 263 15.78 -13.77 16.27
N GLY A 264 16.63 -13.71 15.24
CA GLY A 264 16.83 -12.51 14.44
C GLY A 264 15.56 -12.04 13.76
N LYS A 265 14.73 -12.98 13.26
CA LYS A 265 13.41 -12.64 12.70
C LYS A 265 12.51 -11.96 13.73
N TYR A 266 12.43 -12.50 14.95
CA TYR A 266 11.63 -11.88 16.02
C TYR A 266 12.17 -10.51 16.43
N ILE A 267 13.49 -10.36 16.51
CA ILE A 267 14.13 -9.07 16.80
C ILE A 267 13.78 -8.06 15.70
N LEU A 268 13.92 -8.42 14.44
CA LEU A 268 13.60 -7.54 13.31
C LEU A 268 12.13 -7.14 13.33
N GLU A 269 11.23 -8.11 13.51
CA GLU A 269 9.79 -7.83 13.57
C GLU A 269 9.45 -6.90 14.75
N TRP A 270 10.04 -7.13 15.91
CA TRP A 270 9.85 -6.27 17.07
C TRP A 270 10.33 -4.83 16.79
N MET A 271 11.53 -4.66 16.21
CA MET A 271 12.07 -3.34 15.85
C MET A 271 11.15 -2.60 14.88
N VAL A 272 10.72 -3.28 13.83
CA VAL A 272 9.83 -2.70 12.81
C VAL A 272 8.48 -2.31 13.43
N ARG A 273 7.95 -3.11 14.35
CA ARG A 273 6.70 -2.77 15.07
C ARG A 273 6.87 -1.56 15.97
N GLN A 274 8.03 -1.40 16.66
CA GLN A 274 8.29 -0.21 17.48
C GLN A 274 8.22 1.06 16.63
N VAL A 275 8.89 1.07 15.49
CA VAL A 275 8.90 2.23 14.58
C VAL A 275 7.52 2.44 13.95
N ALA A 276 6.99 1.45 13.24
CA ALA A 276 5.80 1.63 12.41
C ALA A 276 4.50 1.82 13.23
N ILE A 277 4.36 1.17 14.38
CA ILE A 277 3.13 1.23 15.17
C ILE A 277 3.22 2.28 16.26
N TYR A 278 4.25 2.19 17.09
CA TYR A 278 4.30 2.97 18.34
C TYR A 278 4.86 4.38 18.14
N GLU A 279 5.67 4.61 17.11
CA GLU A 279 6.20 5.92 16.79
C GLU A 279 5.39 6.56 15.64
N ASP A 280 5.53 6.10 14.39
CA ASP A 280 4.85 6.69 13.23
C ASP A 280 3.34 6.60 13.32
N GLY A 281 2.80 5.41 13.50
CA GLY A 281 1.35 5.17 13.52
C GLY A 281 0.63 5.94 14.63
N ASN A 282 1.24 6.01 15.82
CA ASN A 282 0.69 6.80 16.93
C ASN A 282 0.77 8.31 16.66
N GLN A 283 1.88 8.79 16.09
CA GLN A 283 2.03 10.20 15.76
C GLN A 283 1.03 10.63 14.71
N LEU A 284 0.91 9.87 13.62
CA LEU A 284 -0.06 10.12 12.56
C LEU A 284 -1.50 10.09 13.07
N SER A 285 -1.85 9.11 13.90
CA SER A 285 -3.19 9.00 14.48
C SER A 285 -3.53 10.18 15.39
N LYS A 286 -2.55 10.71 16.14
CA LYS A 286 -2.73 11.92 16.95
C LYS A 286 -2.93 13.16 16.08
N MET A 287 -2.15 13.31 15.01
CA MET A 287 -2.30 14.42 14.07
C MET A 287 -3.66 14.38 13.39
N ALA A 288 -4.09 13.22 12.90
CA ALA A 288 -5.38 13.04 12.26
C ALA A 288 -6.58 13.25 13.22
N SER A 289 -6.39 13.07 14.53
CA SER A 289 -7.45 13.29 15.52
C SER A 289 -7.67 14.76 15.89
N GLN A 290 -6.76 15.65 15.46
CA GLN A 290 -6.97 17.10 15.65
C GLN A 290 -8.11 17.55 14.74
N SER A 291 -9.08 18.28 15.31
CA SER A 291 -10.22 18.74 14.52
C SER A 291 -9.75 19.78 13.50
N GLU A 292 -10.38 19.79 12.30
CA GLU A 292 -10.11 20.79 11.27
C GLU A 292 -10.28 22.25 11.78
N LYS A 293 -11.05 22.45 12.86
CA LYS A 293 -11.24 23.74 13.49
C LYS A 293 -10.02 24.22 14.27
N ASP A 294 -9.17 23.32 14.72
CA ASP A 294 -7.96 23.64 15.46
C ASP A 294 -6.74 23.76 14.55
N VAL A 295 -6.84 23.26 13.32
CA VAL A 295 -5.81 23.38 12.28
C VAL A 295 -6.05 24.65 11.47
N HIS A 296 -5.74 25.79 12.07
CA HIS A 296 -5.56 27.00 11.27
C HIS A 296 -4.40 26.75 10.32
N SER A 297 -4.66 26.90 9.02
CA SER A 297 -3.73 26.74 7.89
C SER A 297 -2.25 26.76 8.30
N TYR A 298 -1.53 25.69 8.03
CA TYR A 298 -0.10 25.60 8.31
C TYR A 298 0.61 26.85 7.80
N LYS A 299 1.04 27.72 8.74
CA LYS A 299 1.62 29.03 8.41
C LYS A 299 3.09 28.94 8.02
N PHE A 300 3.71 27.80 8.31
CA PHE A 300 5.13 27.59 8.03
C PHE A 300 5.28 26.38 7.12
N LYS A 301 5.93 26.58 5.98
CA LYS A 301 6.40 25.53 5.11
C LYS A 301 7.92 25.38 5.36
N LEU A 302 8.33 24.17 5.63
CA LEU A 302 9.74 23.81 5.58
C LEU A 302 10.16 23.67 4.11
N PRO A 303 11.45 23.85 3.77
CA PRO A 303 11.93 23.70 2.39
C PRO A 303 11.54 22.36 1.75
N LEU A 304 11.43 21.31 2.54
CA LEU A 304 11.01 19.96 2.12
C LEU A 304 9.53 19.87 1.72
N ASP A 305 8.66 20.70 2.30
CA ASP A 305 7.23 20.67 1.97
C ASP A 305 6.98 21.00 0.50
N THR A 306 7.84 21.84 -0.10
CA THR A 306 7.74 22.19 -1.52
C THR A 306 7.99 20.97 -2.41
N ILE A 307 8.98 20.15 -2.08
CA ILE A 307 9.32 18.92 -2.83
C ILE A 307 8.16 17.93 -2.72
N TYR A 308 7.56 17.79 -1.54
CA TYR A 308 6.41 16.92 -1.31
C TYR A 308 5.17 17.38 -2.07
N GLU A 309 4.91 18.69 -2.10
CA GLU A 309 3.80 19.26 -2.86
C GLU A 309 3.96 19.05 -4.37
N GLU A 310 5.13 19.35 -4.93
CA GLU A 310 5.43 19.13 -6.33
C GLU A 310 5.27 17.66 -6.73
N TRP A 311 5.76 16.77 -5.90
CA TRP A 311 5.63 15.35 -6.15
C TRP A 311 4.18 14.88 -6.01
N PHE A 312 3.45 15.31 -4.99
CA PHE A 312 2.04 14.97 -4.76
C PHE A 312 1.18 15.47 -5.93
N GLN A 313 1.43 16.67 -6.42
CA GLN A 313 0.78 17.19 -7.63
C GLN A 313 1.08 16.33 -8.85
N SER A 314 2.34 15.90 -9.03
CA SER A 314 2.74 15.07 -10.17
C SER A 314 2.03 13.70 -10.21
N ILE A 315 1.53 13.19 -9.08
CA ILE A 315 0.73 11.96 -9.04
C ILE A 315 -0.71 12.20 -9.46
N HIS A 316 -1.25 13.37 -9.12
CA HIS A 316 -2.66 13.68 -9.37
C HIS A 316 -2.91 14.27 -10.76
N GLU A 317 -1.87 14.77 -11.44
CA GLU A 317 -1.95 15.33 -12.78
C GLU A 317 -1.61 14.31 -13.89
N SER A 318 -1.16 13.12 -13.54
CA SER A 318 -0.85 12.02 -14.47
C SER A 318 -1.96 10.97 -14.49
#